data_9932513c047929a55b4ecfd602202022
#
_entry.id   9932513c047929a55b4ecfd602202022
#
_cell.length_a   1.000
_cell.length_b   1.000
_cell.length_c   1.000
_cell.angle_alpha   90.00
_cell.angle_beta   90.00
_cell.angle_gamma   90.00
#
_symmetry.space_group_name_H-M   'P 1'
#
loop_
_entity.id
_entity.type
_entity.pdbx_description
1 polymer ?
#
loop_
_entity_poly.entity_id
_entity_poly.type
_entity_poly.pdbx_seq_one_letter_code
_entity_poly.pdbx_strand_id
1 'polypeptide(L)'
;CVVFGKRVLVPLGKSKKYIAMVVKVHQEKPSFKVKPIEQVLDATPTLLDRQYRLWSWISNYYMSPLGDVYNAAMPAGMKSAEKFKPRMELYVELTSKYRNEASLHVALNMLQRALKQSKALTTFLSLSHWDSLENDTPREGIKKVTKEELMNEAHCTSAIVKSLIDRDILFTYEEEVGRLNTSGESHFEQIKPLSIAQQEAYNKILLQMMKKNVVLLHGVTSSGKTEVYIHLIKQALDNHKQVLYLLPEIALTVQIMERLHKVFGDRLGIYHSKYSDAERVEIWQKQMSAHPYDVILGARSAVFLPFQNLGLVIIDEEHETSFKQQDPAPRYHARSAAIVLAGMYPDCKVLLGTATPSMESYYNAQEGKYGLVELKTRYKDIQLPEIQVVDVKDLRHRKMMTGAYSPQLLAAIREALSHGEQAILFQNRRGFAPMVEGKVCGWVPKCKNCDGS
;
A
#
# COMPACT_ATOMS: atom_id res chain seq x y z
N CYS A 1 -12.04 -0.63 31.35
CA CYS A 1 -10.74 -1.00 31.94
C CYS A 1 -9.60 -0.45 31.10
N VAL A 2 -8.55 0.02 31.76
CA VAL A 2 -7.29 0.42 31.13
C VAL A 2 -6.48 -0.86 30.91
N VAL A 3 -6.13 -1.14 29.63
CA VAL A 3 -5.29 -2.28 29.27
C VAL A 3 -4.26 -1.85 28.23
N PHE A 4 -3.22 -2.66 28.06
CA PHE A 4 -2.21 -2.46 27.01
C PHE A 4 -2.86 -2.17 25.65
N GLY A 5 -2.27 -1.25 24.89
CA GLY A 5 -2.67 -0.93 23.52
C GLY A 5 -3.89 -0.03 23.37
N LYS A 6 -4.48 0.48 24.45
CA LYS A 6 -5.55 1.48 24.40
C LYS A 6 -4.99 2.89 24.44
N ARG A 7 -5.63 3.80 23.70
CA ARG A 7 -5.34 5.23 23.76
C ARG A 7 -6.09 5.86 24.95
N VAL A 8 -5.44 6.76 25.61
CA VAL A 8 -5.97 7.48 26.77
C VAL A 8 -5.68 8.97 26.64
N LEU A 9 -6.57 9.80 27.19
CA LEU A 9 -6.37 11.23 27.33
C LEU A 9 -5.74 11.49 28.70
N VAL A 10 -4.57 12.13 28.71
CA VAL A 10 -3.81 12.41 29.91
C VAL A 10 -3.48 13.91 30.02
N PRO A 11 -3.61 14.50 31.22
CA PRO A 11 -3.18 15.88 31.45
C PRO A 11 -1.65 15.92 31.64
N LEU A 12 -0.98 16.81 30.92
CA LEU A 12 0.45 17.07 31.08
C LEU A 12 0.71 18.57 31.33
N GLY A 13 1.48 18.88 32.35
CA GLY A 13 1.66 20.28 32.79
C GLY A 13 0.39 20.88 33.40
N LYS A 14 0.18 22.20 33.30
CA LYS A 14 -0.95 22.87 33.93
C LYS A 14 -2.25 22.80 33.14
N SER A 15 -2.21 22.85 31.80
CA SER A 15 -3.40 23.00 30.94
C SER A 15 -3.43 22.14 29.68
N LYS A 16 -2.31 21.50 29.33
CA LYS A 16 -2.24 20.71 28.09
C LYS A 16 -2.70 19.28 28.30
N LYS A 17 -3.44 18.76 27.34
CA LYS A 17 -3.89 17.37 27.28
C LYS A 17 -3.24 16.67 26.10
N TYR A 18 -2.86 15.44 26.28
CA TYR A 18 -2.20 14.64 25.25
C TYR A 18 -2.88 13.27 25.13
N ILE A 19 -2.86 12.74 23.94
CA ILE A 19 -3.22 11.34 23.71
C ILE A 19 -1.96 10.52 23.93
N ALA A 20 -2.08 9.55 24.81
CA ALA A 20 -1.04 8.61 25.14
C ALA A 20 -1.50 7.17 24.85
N MET A 21 -0.54 6.28 24.59
CA MET A 21 -0.77 4.86 24.45
C MET A 21 -0.43 4.13 25.76
N VAL A 22 -1.32 3.28 26.23
CA VAL A 22 -1.04 2.44 27.40
C VAL A 22 -0.10 1.32 26.99
N VAL A 23 1.13 1.34 27.51
CA VAL A 23 2.16 0.35 27.20
C VAL A 23 2.42 -0.63 28.33
N LYS A 24 2.03 -0.30 29.57
CA LYS A 24 2.13 -1.18 30.74
C LYS A 24 1.13 -0.76 31.80
N VAL A 25 0.53 -1.72 32.45
CA VAL A 25 -0.31 -1.53 33.65
C VAL A 25 0.35 -2.26 34.81
N HIS A 26 0.59 -1.58 35.92
CA HIS A 26 1.21 -2.14 37.12
C HIS A 26 0.66 -1.49 38.39
N GLN A 27 0.91 -2.08 39.55
CA GLN A 27 0.45 -1.59 40.85
C GLN A 27 1.54 -0.86 41.65
N GLU A 28 2.75 -0.74 41.08
CA GLU A 28 3.86 -0.04 41.76
C GLU A 28 3.55 1.45 41.87
N LYS A 29 3.66 1.99 43.09
CA LYS A 29 3.48 3.40 43.34
C LYS A 29 4.72 4.18 42.92
N PRO A 30 4.63 5.13 41.98
CA PRO A 30 5.78 5.92 41.55
C PRO A 30 6.26 6.85 42.68
N SER A 31 7.55 7.17 42.67
CA SER A 31 8.20 8.09 43.64
C SER A 31 7.83 9.58 43.41
N PHE A 32 7.15 9.89 42.32
CA PHE A 32 6.75 11.24 41.93
C PHE A 32 5.21 11.38 41.85
N LYS A 33 4.74 12.63 41.90
CA LYS A 33 3.31 12.89 41.81
C LYS A 33 2.77 12.65 40.40
N VAL A 34 1.80 11.76 40.30
CA VAL A 34 1.11 11.42 39.03
C VAL A 34 -0.26 12.09 38.99
N LYS A 35 -0.77 12.26 37.77
CA LYS A 35 -2.14 12.69 37.52
C LYS A 35 -2.96 11.51 36.98
N PRO A 36 -4.27 11.46 37.26
CA PRO A 36 -5.14 10.42 36.76
C PRO A 36 -5.33 10.56 35.24
N ILE A 37 -5.63 9.43 34.59
CA ILE A 37 -6.14 9.40 33.24
C ILE A 37 -7.51 10.08 33.22
N GLU A 38 -7.74 11.03 32.32
CA GLU A 38 -9.03 11.71 32.20
C GLU A 38 -10.06 10.83 31.48
N GLN A 39 -9.65 10.18 30.39
CA GLN A 39 -10.55 9.39 29.57
C GLN A 39 -9.81 8.23 28.88
N VAL A 40 -10.48 7.08 28.77
CA VAL A 40 -10.09 5.99 27.88
C VAL A 40 -10.80 6.19 26.54
N LEU A 41 -10.04 6.33 25.47
CA LEU A 41 -10.58 6.67 24.14
C LEU A 41 -11.09 5.45 23.37
N ASP A 42 -10.48 4.29 23.57
CA ASP A 42 -10.73 3.08 22.81
C ASP A 42 -11.52 2.05 23.61
N ALA A 43 -12.52 1.42 22.98
CA ALA A 43 -13.24 0.28 23.55
C ALA A 43 -12.34 -0.98 23.58
N THR A 44 -11.60 -1.22 22.51
CA THR A 44 -10.64 -2.32 22.32
C THR A 44 -9.23 -1.81 22.10
N PRO A 45 -8.19 -2.61 22.35
CA PRO A 45 -6.81 -2.22 22.00
C PRO A 45 -6.67 -1.85 20.53
N THR A 46 -5.87 -0.83 20.24
CA THR A 46 -5.55 -0.34 18.89
C THR A 46 -4.09 -0.58 18.51
N LEU A 47 -3.32 -1.21 19.39
CA LEU A 47 -1.92 -1.57 19.23
C LEU A 47 -1.70 -3.02 19.66
N LEU A 48 -0.95 -3.78 18.86
CA LEU A 48 -0.51 -5.14 19.19
C LEU A 48 0.85 -5.11 19.92
N ASP A 49 1.11 -6.11 20.76
CA ASP A 49 2.39 -6.24 21.48
C ASP A 49 3.58 -6.27 20.52
N ARG A 50 3.46 -7.00 19.40
CA ARG A 50 4.53 -7.07 18.37
C ARG A 50 4.81 -5.73 17.73
N GLN A 51 3.81 -4.88 17.52
CA GLN A 51 4.04 -3.51 17.03
C GLN A 51 4.82 -2.69 18.05
N TYR A 52 4.43 -2.74 19.33
CA TYR A 52 5.14 -2.03 20.39
C TYR A 52 6.61 -2.51 20.52
N ARG A 53 6.85 -3.80 20.39
CA ARG A 53 8.20 -4.36 20.36
C ARG A 53 9.01 -3.86 19.18
N LEU A 54 8.41 -3.77 17.99
CA LEU A 54 9.03 -3.15 16.82
C LEU A 54 9.35 -1.68 17.06
N TRP A 55 8.40 -0.92 17.63
CA TRP A 55 8.63 0.50 17.97
C TRP A 55 9.78 0.66 18.96
N SER A 56 9.83 -0.16 19.99
CA SER A 56 10.91 -0.17 20.96
C SER A 56 12.26 -0.51 20.32
N TRP A 57 12.29 -1.47 19.40
CA TRP A 57 13.50 -1.80 18.64
C TRP A 57 13.94 -0.62 17.77
N ILE A 58 13.02 0.02 17.04
CA ILE A 58 13.33 1.20 16.20
C ILE A 58 13.85 2.34 17.08
N SER A 59 13.21 2.61 18.21
CA SER A 59 13.63 3.65 19.16
C SER A 59 15.08 3.42 19.63
N ASN A 60 15.41 2.20 20.02
CA ASN A 60 16.72 1.85 20.54
C ASN A 60 17.79 1.81 19.43
N TYR A 61 17.48 1.15 18.30
CA TYR A 61 18.44 0.96 17.21
C TYR A 61 18.80 2.27 16.49
N TYR A 62 17.81 3.12 16.27
CA TYR A 62 18.00 4.41 15.59
C TYR A 62 18.13 5.59 16.56
N MET A 63 18.29 5.32 17.86
CA MET A 63 18.48 6.33 18.91
C MET A 63 17.48 7.48 18.81
N SER A 64 16.20 7.14 18.64
CA SER A 64 15.11 8.10 18.51
C SER A 64 14.11 7.92 19.65
N PRO A 65 13.58 8.99 20.25
CA PRO A 65 12.55 8.88 21.28
C PRO A 65 11.36 8.03 20.81
N LEU A 66 10.80 7.20 21.70
CA LEU A 66 9.64 6.36 21.39
C LEU A 66 8.43 7.19 20.90
N GLY A 67 8.32 8.45 21.37
CA GLY A 67 7.31 9.37 20.90
C GLY A 67 7.42 9.74 19.43
N ASP A 68 8.65 9.82 18.88
CA ASP A 68 8.86 10.05 17.45
C ASP A 68 8.47 8.82 16.65
N VAL A 69 8.78 7.61 17.17
CA VAL A 69 8.34 6.35 16.55
C VAL A 69 6.81 6.25 16.54
N TYR A 70 6.15 6.59 17.65
CA TYR A 70 4.69 6.69 17.71
C TYR A 70 4.13 7.65 16.66
N ASN A 71 4.76 8.83 16.53
CA ASN A 71 4.33 9.83 15.55
C ASN A 71 4.50 9.37 14.09
N ALA A 72 5.53 8.61 13.80
CA ALA A 72 5.75 8.05 12.46
C ALA A 72 4.83 6.85 12.16
N ALA A 73 4.52 6.05 13.18
CA ALA A 73 3.77 4.81 13.04
C ALA A 73 2.25 5.02 12.99
N MET A 74 1.71 5.85 13.88
CA MET A 74 0.26 6.03 14.01
C MET A 74 -0.30 7.00 12.97
N PRO A 75 -1.41 6.67 12.29
CA PRO A 75 -2.14 7.63 11.45
C PRO A 75 -2.53 8.89 12.22
N ALA A 76 -2.50 10.06 11.57
CA ALA A 76 -2.78 11.33 12.23
C ALA A 76 -4.18 11.38 12.84
N GLY A 77 -5.19 10.81 12.17
CA GLY A 77 -6.55 10.72 12.69
C GLY A 77 -6.69 9.89 13.97
N MET A 78 -5.74 9.00 14.27
CA MET A 78 -5.71 8.27 15.54
C MET A 78 -4.96 9.02 16.66
N LYS A 79 -4.30 10.11 16.34
CA LYS A 79 -3.62 10.99 17.31
C LYS A 79 -4.51 12.16 17.78
N SER A 80 -5.75 12.23 17.32
CA SER A 80 -6.77 13.18 17.75
C SER A 80 -7.70 12.56 18.80
N ALA A 81 -8.16 13.37 19.76
CA ALA A 81 -9.19 12.97 20.72
C ALA A 81 -10.58 12.85 20.07
N GLU A 82 -10.76 13.49 18.93
CA GLU A 82 -12.00 13.34 18.16
C GLU A 82 -12.13 11.91 17.66
N LYS A 83 -13.31 11.34 17.86
CA LYS A 83 -13.60 10.02 17.29
C LYS A 83 -13.54 10.10 15.77
N PHE A 84 -12.81 9.20 15.17
CA PHE A 84 -12.87 9.00 13.73
C PHE A 84 -14.33 8.78 13.32
N LYS A 85 -14.84 9.60 12.39
CA LYS A 85 -16.16 9.42 11.81
C LYS A 85 -16.00 8.66 10.51
N PRO A 86 -16.49 7.41 10.43
CA PRO A 86 -16.53 6.69 9.17
C PRO A 86 -17.35 7.47 8.14
N ARG A 87 -17.08 7.25 6.86
CA ARG A 87 -17.93 7.79 5.81
C ARG A 87 -19.24 7.02 5.83
N MET A 88 -20.33 7.73 6.09
CA MET A 88 -21.68 7.17 5.98
C MET A 88 -22.20 7.50 4.59
N GLU A 89 -22.68 6.49 3.88
CA GLU A 89 -23.42 6.67 2.63
C GLU A 89 -24.89 6.32 2.84
N LEU A 90 -25.73 7.08 2.17
CA LEU A 90 -27.17 6.91 2.24
C LEU A 90 -27.61 5.98 1.12
N TYR A 91 -28.04 4.79 1.48
CA TYR A 91 -28.59 3.78 0.58
C TYR A 91 -30.09 3.90 0.48
N VAL A 92 -30.62 3.44 -0.65
CA VAL A 92 -32.06 3.40 -0.95
C VAL A 92 -32.46 1.95 -1.14
N GLU A 93 -33.61 1.56 -0.57
CA GLU A 93 -34.15 0.22 -0.72
C GLU A 93 -35.68 0.26 -0.78
N LEU A 94 -36.34 -0.78 -1.37
CA LEU A 94 -37.79 -0.94 -1.34
C LEU A 94 -38.26 -1.25 0.08
N THR A 95 -39.36 -0.62 0.47
CA THR A 95 -40.06 -0.99 1.71
C THR A 95 -40.62 -2.43 1.62
N SER A 96 -40.77 -3.09 2.74
CA SER A 96 -41.27 -4.48 2.80
C SER A 96 -42.62 -4.66 2.07
N LYS A 97 -43.40 -3.59 1.98
CA LYS A 97 -44.70 -3.56 1.31
C LYS A 97 -44.63 -3.77 -0.22
N TYR A 98 -43.52 -3.37 -0.83
CA TYR A 98 -43.39 -3.39 -2.30
C TYR A 98 -42.26 -4.34 -2.75
N ARG A 99 -41.88 -5.34 -1.95
CA ARG A 99 -40.87 -6.33 -2.26
C ARG A 99 -41.38 -7.56 -3.02
N ASN A 100 -42.59 -7.54 -3.55
CA ASN A 100 -43.14 -8.58 -4.42
C ASN A 100 -43.64 -7.94 -5.71
N GLU A 101 -43.71 -8.72 -6.79
CA GLU A 101 -44.01 -8.27 -8.13
C GLU A 101 -45.44 -7.61 -8.22
N ALA A 102 -46.41 -8.23 -7.58
CA ALA A 102 -47.80 -7.70 -7.61
C ALA A 102 -47.90 -6.32 -6.94
N SER A 103 -47.27 -6.14 -5.78
CA SER A 103 -47.28 -4.86 -5.07
C SER A 103 -46.44 -3.79 -5.79
N LEU A 104 -45.36 -4.21 -6.46
CA LEU A 104 -44.54 -3.31 -7.27
C LEU A 104 -45.30 -2.78 -8.49
N HIS A 105 -46.06 -3.63 -9.16
CA HIS A 105 -46.98 -3.20 -10.24
C HIS A 105 -48.02 -2.19 -9.73
N VAL A 106 -48.52 -2.36 -8.53
CA VAL A 106 -49.42 -1.37 -7.91
C VAL A 106 -48.71 -0.05 -7.70
N ALA A 107 -47.45 -0.07 -7.18
CA ALA A 107 -46.67 1.16 -7.01
C ALA A 107 -46.43 1.89 -8.34
N LEU A 108 -46.05 1.16 -9.39
CA LEU A 108 -45.85 1.73 -10.73
C LEU A 108 -47.13 2.33 -11.29
N ASN A 109 -48.27 1.67 -11.15
CA ASN A 109 -49.56 2.19 -11.56
C ASN A 109 -49.96 3.47 -10.81
N MET A 110 -49.68 3.55 -9.50
CA MET A 110 -49.91 4.77 -8.71
C MET A 110 -49.06 5.95 -9.18
N LEU A 111 -47.91 5.68 -9.82
CA LEU A 111 -46.96 6.67 -10.31
C LEU A 111 -47.17 7.05 -11.78
N GLN A 112 -48.16 6.48 -12.51
CA GLN A 112 -48.37 6.74 -13.94
C GLN A 112 -48.54 8.24 -14.30
N ARG A 113 -49.12 9.02 -13.39
CA ARG A 113 -49.25 10.49 -13.57
C ARG A 113 -48.06 11.29 -13.06
N ALA A 114 -47.13 10.64 -12.39
CA ALA A 114 -45.95 11.26 -11.81
C ALA A 114 -44.64 10.74 -12.50
N LEU A 115 -44.49 11.08 -13.78
CA LEU A 115 -43.49 10.56 -14.68
C LEU A 115 -42.05 10.56 -14.11
N LYS A 116 -41.65 11.61 -13.38
CA LYS A 116 -40.31 11.69 -12.77
C LYS A 116 -40.12 10.70 -11.63
N GLN A 117 -41.18 10.45 -10.82
CA GLN A 117 -41.14 9.47 -9.74
C GLN A 117 -41.18 8.04 -10.30
N SER A 118 -42.00 7.80 -11.34
CA SER A 118 -42.03 6.52 -12.05
C SER A 118 -40.64 6.19 -12.64
N LYS A 119 -40.01 7.17 -13.32
CA LYS A 119 -38.65 7.00 -13.86
C LYS A 119 -37.64 6.69 -12.76
N ALA A 120 -37.69 7.40 -11.63
CA ALA A 120 -36.77 7.13 -10.52
C ALA A 120 -36.94 5.72 -9.94
N LEU A 121 -38.18 5.23 -9.80
CA LEU A 121 -38.46 3.88 -9.34
C LEU A 121 -37.97 2.82 -10.34
N THR A 122 -38.23 2.97 -11.64
CA THR A 122 -37.75 2.03 -12.67
C THR A 122 -36.24 2.02 -12.77
N THR A 123 -35.57 3.17 -12.66
CA THR A 123 -34.11 3.25 -12.60
C THR A 123 -33.57 2.53 -11.36
N PHE A 124 -34.21 2.68 -10.20
CA PHE A 124 -33.84 1.94 -8.99
C PHE A 124 -33.92 0.42 -9.21
N LEU A 125 -35.00 -0.07 -9.81
CA LEU A 125 -35.19 -1.50 -10.09
C LEU A 125 -34.07 -2.05 -11.03
N SER A 126 -33.75 -1.28 -12.07
CA SER A 126 -32.67 -1.64 -12.99
C SER A 126 -31.31 -1.65 -12.31
N LEU A 127 -30.97 -0.61 -11.52
CA LEU A 127 -29.67 -0.51 -10.80
C LEU A 127 -29.49 -1.59 -9.73
N SER A 128 -30.60 -1.96 -9.07
CA SER A 128 -30.60 -3.00 -8.03
C SER A 128 -30.64 -4.41 -8.60
N HIS A 129 -30.75 -4.56 -9.94
CA HIS A 129 -30.98 -5.85 -10.62
C HIS A 129 -32.24 -6.59 -10.12
N TRP A 130 -33.24 -5.86 -9.63
CA TRP A 130 -34.50 -6.44 -9.15
C TRP A 130 -35.20 -7.26 -10.20
N ASP A 131 -35.20 -6.82 -11.44
CA ASP A 131 -35.90 -7.45 -12.56
C ASP A 131 -35.28 -8.79 -13.01
N SER A 132 -34.09 -9.10 -12.56
CA SER A 132 -33.37 -10.35 -12.88
C SER A 132 -33.48 -11.43 -11.80
N LEU A 133 -34.19 -11.16 -10.70
CA LEU A 133 -34.36 -12.11 -9.60
C LEU A 133 -35.59 -12.99 -9.84
N GLU A 134 -35.36 -14.31 -9.87
CA GLU A 134 -36.45 -15.28 -9.80
C GLU A 134 -37.15 -15.21 -8.42
N ASN A 135 -38.49 -15.48 -8.41
CA ASN A 135 -39.37 -15.26 -7.26
C ASN A 135 -38.95 -15.89 -5.90
N ASP A 136 -37.94 -16.72 -5.86
CA ASP A 136 -37.46 -17.45 -4.67
C ASP A 136 -35.99 -17.18 -4.29
N THR A 137 -35.35 -16.13 -4.84
CA THR A 137 -33.94 -15.85 -4.51
C THR A 137 -33.78 -15.11 -3.18
N PRO A 138 -32.87 -15.55 -2.29
CA PRO A 138 -32.57 -14.82 -1.06
C PRO A 138 -32.06 -13.42 -1.34
N ARG A 139 -32.26 -12.48 -0.40
CA ARG A 139 -31.89 -11.06 -0.47
C ARG A 139 -30.42 -10.77 -0.74
N GLU A 140 -29.54 -11.76 -0.72
CA GLU A 140 -28.08 -11.65 -0.91
C GLU A 140 -27.66 -11.31 -2.35
N GLY A 141 -28.58 -11.37 -3.32
CA GLY A 141 -28.29 -11.07 -4.74
C GLY A 141 -28.64 -9.65 -5.17
N ILE A 142 -29.25 -8.81 -4.32
CA ILE A 142 -29.67 -7.46 -4.71
C ILE A 142 -28.49 -6.49 -4.56
N LYS A 143 -28.12 -5.83 -5.66
CA LYS A 143 -27.12 -4.76 -5.62
C LYS A 143 -27.65 -3.60 -4.79
N LYS A 144 -26.88 -3.16 -3.78
CA LYS A 144 -27.15 -1.97 -2.99
C LYS A 144 -27.00 -0.73 -3.88
N VAL A 145 -27.98 0.17 -3.85
CA VAL A 145 -27.99 1.40 -4.64
C VAL A 145 -27.88 2.59 -3.70
N THR A 146 -26.91 3.47 -3.93
CA THR A 146 -26.81 4.70 -3.15
C THR A 146 -27.83 5.72 -3.63
N LYS A 147 -28.25 6.62 -2.73
CA LYS A 147 -29.15 7.72 -3.10
C LYS A 147 -28.55 8.61 -4.18
N GLU A 148 -27.24 8.82 -4.16
CA GLU A 148 -26.51 9.63 -5.13
C GLU A 148 -26.47 8.94 -6.50
N GLU A 149 -26.17 7.63 -6.56
CA GLU A 149 -26.19 6.81 -7.77
C GLU A 149 -27.59 6.86 -8.42
N LEU A 150 -28.65 6.65 -7.62
CA LEU A 150 -30.03 6.74 -8.11
C LEU A 150 -30.37 8.12 -8.68
N MET A 151 -29.96 9.19 -8.00
CA MET A 151 -30.21 10.56 -8.45
C MET A 151 -29.49 10.86 -9.78
N ASN A 152 -28.27 10.42 -9.94
CA ASN A 152 -27.46 10.63 -11.13
C ASN A 152 -28.03 9.87 -12.33
N GLU A 153 -28.31 8.57 -12.18
CA GLU A 153 -28.81 7.73 -13.27
C GLU A 153 -30.25 8.05 -13.66
N ALA A 154 -31.12 8.32 -12.71
CA ALA A 154 -32.49 8.74 -12.99
C ALA A 154 -32.60 10.21 -13.48
N HIS A 155 -31.47 10.98 -13.40
CA HIS A 155 -31.45 12.42 -13.63
C HIS A 155 -32.53 13.16 -12.83
N CYS A 156 -32.62 12.83 -11.53
CA CYS A 156 -33.67 13.36 -10.66
C CYS A 156 -33.08 14.11 -9.45
N THR A 157 -33.94 14.94 -8.83
CA THR A 157 -33.53 15.71 -7.63
C THR A 157 -33.82 14.93 -6.34
N SER A 158 -33.17 15.29 -5.25
CA SER A 158 -33.42 14.72 -3.91
C SER A 158 -34.91 14.81 -3.49
N ALA A 159 -35.65 15.84 -3.98
CA ALA A 159 -37.08 16.00 -3.71
C ALA A 159 -37.91 14.87 -4.32
N ILE A 160 -37.51 14.34 -5.49
CA ILE A 160 -38.22 13.23 -6.15
C ILE A 160 -38.02 11.94 -5.36
N VAL A 161 -36.78 11.67 -4.93
CA VAL A 161 -36.49 10.50 -4.07
C VAL A 161 -37.24 10.63 -2.75
N LYS A 162 -37.23 11.82 -2.13
CA LYS A 162 -38.01 12.07 -0.91
C LYS A 162 -39.48 11.80 -1.08
N SER A 163 -40.08 12.17 -2.23
CA SER A 163 -41.49 11.91 -2.48
C SER A 163 -41.84 10.42 -2.62
N LEU A 164 -40.88 9.58 -3.05
CA LEU A 164 -41.04 8.12 -3.04
C LEU A 164 -40.93 7.54 -1.63
N ILE A 165 -40.11 8.16 -0.77
CA ILE A 165 -40.01 7.83 0.64
C ILE A 165 -41.29 8.23 1.38
N ASP A 166 -41.78 9.45 1.17
CA ASP A 166 -43.05 9.96 1.78
C ASP A 166 -44.27 9.12 1.38
N ARG A 167 -44.19 8.41 0.25
CA ARG A 167 -45.24 7.44 -0.21
C ARG A 167 -44.98 6.01 0.28
N ASP A 168 -44.00 5.82 1.15
CA ASP A 168 -43.65 4.51 1.69
C ASP A 168 -43.25 3.45 0.64
N ILE A 169 -42.79 3.90 -0.55
CA ILE A 169 -42.30 3.01 -1.62
C ILE A 169 -40.87 2.66 -1.42
N LEU A 170 -40.04 3.68 -1.15
CA LEU A 170 -38.62 3.53 -0.84
C LEU A 170 -38.38 3.93 0.62
N PHE A 171 -37.29 3.40 1.20
CA PHE A 171 -36.73 3.93 2.45
C PHE A 171 -35.23 4.13 2.30
N THR A 172 -34.67 4.98 3.15
CA THR A 172 -33.23 5.22 3.19
C THR A 172 -32.66 4.73 4.49
N TYR A 173 -31.45 4.16 4.42
CA TYR A 173 -30.65 3.81 5.59
C TYR A 173 -29.22 4.25 5.39
N GLU A 174 -28.56 4.59 6.48
CA GLU A 174 -27.14 4.91 6.47
C GLU A 174 -26.32 3.66 6.69
N GLU A 175 -25.34 3.44 5.84
CA GLU A 175 -24.38 2.36 6.01
C GLU A 175 -22.96 2.93 6.01
N GLU A 176 -22.11 2.38 6.86
CA GLU A 176 -20.71 2.71 6.89
C GLU A 176 -20.05 2.16 5.62
N VAL A 177 -19.54 3.06 4.79
CA VAL A 177 -18.84 2.68 3.57
C VAL A 177 -17.37 3.02 3.73
N GLY A 178 -16.54 2.00 3.62
CA GLY A 178 -15.11 2.20 3.56
C GLY A 178 -14.75 3.04 2.32
N ARG A 179 -13.97 4.09 2.51
CA ARG A 179 -13.45 4.94 1.41
C ARG A 179 -12.60 4.17 0.40
N LEU A 180 -12.25 2.94 0.76
CA LEU A 180 -11.39 2.03 0.00
C LEU A 180 -12.18 1.05 -0.87
N ASN A 181 -13.52 1.07 -0.82
CA ASN A 181 -14.35 0.24 -1.68
C ASN A 181 -14.29 0.79 -3.10
N THR A 182 -13.51 0.17 -3.94
CA THR A 182 -13.62 0.28 -5.37
C THR A 182 -14.88 -0.47 -5.79
N SER A 183 -15.96 0.26 -6.03
CA SER A 183 -17.19 -0.24 -6.64
C SER A 183 -16.88 -0.62 -8.10
N GLY A 184 -16.39 -1.82 -8.31
CA GLY A 184 -16.16 -2.43 -9.61
C GLY A 184 -16.39 -3.92 -9.46
N GLU A 185 -17.16 -4.53 -10.36
CA GLU A 185 -17.22 -5.99 -10.46
C GLU A 185 -15.79 -6.51 -10.53
N SER A 186 -15.35 -7.17 -9.48
CA SER A 186 -14.01 -7.75 -9.41
C SER A 186 -13.99 -9.00 -10.29
N HIS A 187 -13.60 -8.83 -11.55
CA HIS A 187 -13.20 -9.97 -12.37
C HIS A 187 -11.89 -10.51 -11.81
N PHE A 188 -11.98 -11.59 -11.04
CA PHE A 188 -10.80 -12.29 -10.55
C PHE A 188 -10.08 -12.95 -11.72
N GLU A 189 -8.85 -12.50 -12.01
CA GLU A 189 -7.99 -13.17 -12.98
C GLU A 189 -7.37 -14.41 -12.34
N GLN A 190 -7.32 -15.50 -13.10
CA GLN A 190 -6.55 -16.68 -12.69
C GLN A 190 -5.06 -16.33 -12.65
N ILE A 191 -4.37 -16.87 -11.66
CA ILE A 191 -2.92 -16.72 -11.54
C ILE A 191 -2.26 -17.38 -12.76
N LYS A 192 -1.47 -16.59 -13.48
CA LYS A 192 -0.77 -17.06 -14.69
C LYS A 192 0.27 -18.13 -14.32
N PRO A 193 0.40 -19.20 -15.11
CA PRO A 193 1.44 -20.19 -14.87
C PRO A 193 2.84 -19.56 -14.98
N LEU A 194 3.75 -20.03 -14.16
CA LEU A 194 5.14 -19.62 -14.21
C LEU A 194 5.84 -20.21 -15.44
N SER A 195 6.74 -19.45 -16.04
CA SER A 195 7.69 -20.00 -17.02
C SER A 195 8.64 -21.00 -16.33
N ILE A 196 9.34 -21.83 -17.12
CA ILE A 196 10.29 -22.83 -16.58
C ILE A 196 11.30 -22.16 -15.64
N ALA A 197 11.92 -21.06 -16.05
CA ALA A 197 12.90 -20.35 -15.25
C ALA A 197 12.30 -19.73 -13.96
N GLN A 198 11.09 -19.22 -14.04
CA GLN A 198 10.36 -18.69 -12.88
C GLN A 198 9.97 -19.82 -11.92
N GLN A 199 9.54 -20.97 -12.43
CA GLN A 199 9.20 -22.13 -11.62
C GLN A 199 10.44 -22.70 -10.90
N GLU A 200 11.58 -22.75 -11.57
CA GLU A 200 12.84 -23.12 -10.92
C GLU A 200 13.24 -22.14 -9.81
N ALA A 201 13.13 -20.84 -10.09
CA ALA A 201 13.41 -19.81 -9.09
C ALA A 201 12.45 -19.92 -7.89
N TYR A 202 11.16 -20.10 -8.13
CA TYR A 202 10.15 -20.33 -7.10
C TYR A 202 10.50 -21.54 -6.22
N ASN A 203 10.83 -22.68 -6.82
CA ASN A 203 11.21 -23.89 -6.09
C ASN A 203 12.49 -23.67 -5.27
N LYS A 204 13.48 -22.97 -5.84
CA LYS A 204 14.72 -22.63 -5.12
C LYS A 204 14.46 -21.68 -3.94
N ILE A 205 13.55 -20.70 -4.10
CA ILE A 205 13.15 -19.80 -3.00
C ILE A 205 12.55 -20.61 -1.86
N LEU A 206 11.62 -21.53 -2.14
CA LEU A 206 11.01 -22.36 -1.11
C LEU A 206 12.05 -23.21 -0.37
N LEU A 207 12.98 -23.84 -1.10
CA LEU A 207 14.06 -24.62 -0.51
C LEU A 207 15.00 -23.76 0.37
N GLN A 208 15.30 -22.54 -0.07
CA GLN A 208 16.09 -21.59 0.75
C GLN A 208 15.31 -21.14 1.99
N MET A 209 14.01 -20.87 1.87
CA MET A 209 13.15 -20.47 3.00
C MET A 209 13.00 -21.55 4.08
N MET A 210 13.19 -22.83 3.74
CA MET A 210 13.26 -23.91 4.75
C MET A 210 14.49 -23.78 5.66
N LYS A 211 15.59 -23.23 5.17
CA LYS A 211 16.88 -23.13 5.86
C LYS A 211 17.18 -21.72 6.40
N LYS A 212 16.63 -20.70 5.78
CA LYS A 212 16.90 -19.28 6.03
C LYS A 212 15.62 -18.50 6.24
N ASN A 213 15.66 -17.49 7.08
CA ASN A 213 14.53 -16.59 7.29
C ASN A 213 14.45 -15.46 6.26
N VAL A 214 15.57 -15.13 5.62
CA VAL A 214 15.66 -14.10 4.59
C VAL A 214 16.27 -14.72 3.34
N VAL A 215 15.64 -14.49 2.18
CA VAL A 215 16.12 -14.93 0.87
C VAL A 215 16.23 -13.72 -0.05
N LEU A 216 17.35 -13.58 -0.75
CA LEU A 216 17.57 -12.60 -1.80
C LEU A 216 17.27 -13.23 -3.16
N LEU A 217 16.26 -12.70 -3.86
CA LEU A 217 16.00 -12.99 -5.26
C LEU A 217 16.68 -11.92 -6.12
N HIS A 218 17.85 -12.26 -6.66
CA HIS A 218 18.56 -11.46 -7.64
C HIS A 218 18.06 -11.81 -9.03
N GLY A 219 17.09 -11.04 -9.53
CA GLY A 219 16.47 -11.28 -10.83
C GLY A 219 16.63 -10.08 -11.76
N VAL A 220 17.14 -10.31 -12.95
CA VAL A 220 17.31 -9.25 -13.97
C VAL A 220 16.00 -8.49 -14.22
N THR A 221 16.12 -7.26 -14.72
CA THR A 221 14.96 -6.45 -15.12
C THR A 221 14.12 -7.20 -16.14
N SER A 222 12.80 -7.15 -16.00
CA SER A 222 11.84 -7.89 -16.86
C SER A 222 11.95 -9.41 -16.82
N SER A 223 12.50 -10.00 -15.76
CA SER A 223 12.48 -11.44 -15.54
C SER A 223 11.12 -11.96 -15.05
N GLY A 224 10.21 -11.06 -14.71
CA GLY A 224 8.89 -11.40 -14.19
C GLY A 224 8.89 -11.81 -12.73
N LYS A 225 9.74 -11.18 -11.90
CA LYS A 225 9.77 -11.37 -10.42
C LYS A 225 8.38 -11.29 -9.79
N THR A 226 7.55 -10.37 -10.27
CA THR A 226 6.19 -10.16 -9.75
C THR A 226 5.32 -11.40 -9.86
N GLU A 227 5.46 -12.23 -10.93
CA GLU A 227 4.72 -13.49 -11.03
C GLU A 227 5.13 -14.48 -9.95
N VAL A 228 6.44 -14.56 -9.68
CA VAL A 228 6.97 -15.40 -8.58
C VAL A 228 6.41 -14.92 -7.24
N TYR A 229 6.32 -13.60 -7.03
CA TYR A 229 5.74 -13.04 -5.80
C TYR A 229 4.25 -13.40 -5.66
N ILE A 230 3.47 -13.31 -6.72
CA ILE A 230 2.04 -13.68 -6.72
C ILE A 230 1.85 -15.14 -6.29
N HIS A 231 2.67 -16.06 -6.79
CA HIS A 231 2.62 -17.46 -6.39
C HIS A 231 3.01 -17.68 -4.93
N LEU A 232 4.03 -16.95 -4.42
CA LEU A 232 4.42 -17.00 -3.00
C LEU A 232 3.34 -16.42 -2.09
N ILE A 233 2.72 -15.32 -2.51
CA ILE A 233 1.58 -14.72 -1.79
C ILE A 233 0.45 -15.74 -1.72
N LYS A 234 0.06 -16.33 -2.85
CA LYS A 234 -0.98 -17.36 -2.88
C LYS A 234 -0.69 -18.49 -1.90
N GLN A 235 0.53 -19.02 -1.90
CA GLN A 235 0.94 -20.08 -0.98
C GLN A 235 0.82 -19.64 0.50
N ALA A 236 1.20 -18.40 0.83
CA ALA A 236 1.05 -17.87 2.18
C ALA A 236 -0.44 -17.77 2.58
N LEU A 237 -1.30 -17.31 1.66
CA LEU A 237 -2.74 -17.21 1.88
C LEU A 237 -3.41 -18.58 2.03
N ASP A 238 -2.99 -19.59 1.27
CA ASP A 238 -3.46 -20.97 1.39
C ASP A 238 -3.11 -21.56 2.78
N ASN A 239 -2.06 -21.06 3.42
CA ASN A 239 -1.66 -21.38 4.79
C ASN A 239 -2.27 -20.43 5.85
N HIS A 240 -3.28 -19.65 5.49
CA HIS A 240 -3.94 -18.67 6.37
C HIS A 240 -2.97 -17.67 7.01
N LYS A 241 -1.92 -17.27 6.29
CA LYS A 241 -0.94 -16.27 6.69
C LYS A 241 -1.18 -14.95 6.01
N GLN A 242 -0.91 -13.86 6.73
CA GLN A 242 -0.90 -12.52 6.15
C GLN A 242 0.42 -12.25 5.45
N VAL A 243 0.37 -11.37 4.46
CA VAL A 243 1.52 -10.94 3.66
C VAL A 243 1.70 -9.43 3.71
N LEU A 244 2.93 -8.99 3.94
CA LEU A 244 3.35 -7.60 3.75
C LEU A 244 4.20 -7.51 2.48
N TYR A 245 3.71 -6.77 1.49
CA TYR A 245 4.46 -6.51 0.25
C TYR A 245 4.86 -5.04 0.20
N LEU A 246 6.15 -4.77 0.38
CA LEU A 246 6.72 -3.44 0.37
C LEU A 246 7.28 -3.10 -1.00
N LEU A 247 6.91 -1.92 -1.49
CA LEU A 247 7.44 -1.31 -2.71
C LEU A 247 7.93 0.11 -2.41
N PRO A 248 8.95 0.61 -3.12
CA PRO A 248 9.24 2.04 -3.14
C PRO A 248 8.03 2.85 -3.61
N GLU A 249 7.84 4.06 -3.09
CA GLU A 249 6.69 4.89 -3.48
C GLU A 249 6.61 5.14 -5.00
N ILE A 250 7.77 5.26 -5.66
CA ILE A 250 7.87 5.44 -7.11
C ILE A 250 7.43 4.18 -7.90
N ALA A 251 7.61 2.99 -7.32
CA ALA A 251 7.23 1.73 -7.92
C ALA A 251 5.77 1.33 -7.64
N LEU A 252 5.12 2.01 -6.68
CA LEU A 252 3.72 1.80 -6.34
C LEU A 252 2.81 2.47 -7.39
N THR A 253 2.81 1.91 -8.59
CA THR A 253 2.05 2.41 -9.73
C THR A 253 0.63 1.85 -9.76
N VAL A 254 -0.26 2.54 -10.47
CA VAL A 254 -1.63 2.05 -10.70
C VAL A 254 -1.63 0.65 -11.30
N GLN A 255 -0.71 0.36 -12.22
CA GLN A 255 -0.60 -0.94 -12.86
C GLN A 255 -0.35 -2.10 -11.88
N ILE A 256 0.56 -1.94 -10.92
CA ILE A 256 0.84 -3.00 -9.94
C ILE A 256 -0.33 -3.17 -8.98
N MET A 257 -0.97 -2.05 -8.57
CA MET A 257 -2.14 -2.08 -7.70
C MET A 257 -3.31 -2.81 -8.38
N GLU A 258 -3.65 -2.44 -9.61
CA GLU A 258 -4.72 -3.08 -10.40
C GLU A 258 -4.42 -4.57 -10.66
N ARG A 259 -3.18 -4.91 -11.00
CA ARG A 259 -2.78 -6.29 -11.24
C ARG A 259 -2.96 -7.17 -10.01
N LEU A 260 -2.53 -6.69 -8.83
CA LEU A 260 -2.70 -7.44 -7.59
C LEU A 260 -4.16 -7.47 -7.16
N HIS A 261 -4.91 -6.38 -7.38
CA HIS A 261 -6.34 -6.34 -7.08
C HIS A 261 -7.14 -7.34 -7.93
N LYS A 262 -6.83 -7.48 -9.22
CA LYS A 262 -7.46 -8.49 -10.09
C LYS A 262 -7.21 -9.92 -9.62
N VAL A 263 -6.09 -10.18 -8.95
CA VAL A 263 -5.76 -11.52 -8.44
C VAL A 263 -6.32 -11.76 -7.04
N PHE A 264 -6.20 -10.79 -6.14
CA PHE A 264 -6.49 -10.98 -4.71
C PHE A 264 -7.79 -10.28 -4.25
N GLY A 265 -8.37 -9.41 -5.08
CA GLY A 265 -9.63 -8.73 -4.80
C GLY A 265 -9.65 -8.02 -3.46
N ASP A 266 -10.72 -8.20 -2.71
CA ASP A 266 -10.96 -7.57 -1.40
C ASP A 266 -10.02 -8.07 -0.27
N ARG A 267 -9.22 -9.11 -0.55
CA ARG A 267 -8.16 -9.59 0.35
C ARG A 267 -6.94 -8.67 0.37
N LEU A 268 -6.82 -7.77 -0.62
CA LEU A 268 -5.72 -6.83 -0.80
C LEU A 268 -6.05 -5.47 -0.16
N GLY A 269 -5.28 -5.05 0.80
CA GLY A 269 -5.24 -3.68 1.30
C GLY A 269 -4.05 -2.92 0.73
N ILE A 270 -4.25 -1.68 0.30
CA ILE A 270 -3.17 -0.82 -0.23
C ILE A 270 -2.91 0.29 0.80
N TYR A 271 -1.63 0.54 1.14
CA TYR A 271 -1.25 1.54 2.12
C TYR A 271 -0.09 2.42 1.64
N HIS A 272 -0.40 3.68 1.30
CA HIS A 272 0.61 4.61 0.81
C HIS A 272 0.38 6.05 1.29
N SER A 273 1.37 6.92 1.07
CA SER A 273 1.39 8.31 1.54
C SER A 273 0.32 9.21 0.91
N LYS A 274 -0.17 8.87 -0.29
CA LYS A 274 -1.21 9.65 -0.99
C LYS A 274 -2.62 9.44 -0.42
N TYR A 275 -2.82 8.41 0.39
CA TYR A 275 -4.09 8.21 1.07
C TYR A 275 -4.33 9.28 2.12
N SER A 276 -5.58 9.73 2.23
CA SER A 276 -6.02 10.62 3.30
C SER A 276 -5.79 9.96 4.66
N ASP A 277 -5.68 10.77 5.70
CA ASP A 277 -5.55 10.24 7.07
C ASP A 277 -6.72 9.34 7.46
N ALA A 278 -7.91 9.62 6.93
CA ALA A 278 -9.10 8.81 7.18
C ALA A 278 -8.99 7.40 6.58
N GLU A 279 -8.55 7.28 5.33
CA GLU A 279 -8.30 5.99 4.67
C GLU A 279 -7.22 5.18 5.41
N ARG A 280 -6.18 5.85 5.90
CA ARG A 280 -5.12 5.20 6.69
C ARG A 280 -5.64 4.68 8.03
N VAL A 281 -6.57 5.40 8.67
CA VAL A 281 -7.25 4.95 9.90
C VAL A 281 -8.13 3.74 9.61
N GLU A 282 -8.89 3.75 8.51
CA GLU A 282 -9.73 2.61 8.11
C GLU A 282 -8.92 1.34 7.89
N ILE A 283 -7.78 1.43 7.17
CA ILE A 283 -6.88 0.29 6.97
C ILE A 283 -6.36 -0.23 8.31
N TRP A 284 -5.94 0.68 9.22
CA TRP A 284 -5.48 0.30 10.54
C TRP A 284 -6.57 -0.44 11.33
N GLN A 285 -7.78 0.10 11.35
CA GLN A 285 -8.93 -0.51 12.04
C GLN A 285 -9.30 -1.86 11.42
N LYS A 286 -9.30 -1.96 10.10
CA LYS A 286 -9.54 -3.20 9.37
C LYS A 286 -8.50 -4.26 9.75
N GLN A 287 -7.22 -3.90 9.84
CA GLN A 287 -6.16 -4.81 10.27
C GLN A 287 -6.29 -5.26 11.73
N MET A 288 -6.92 -4.45 12.59
CA MET A 288 -7.23 -4.80 13.99
C MET A 288 -8.53 -5.60 14.13
N SER A 289 -9.36 -5.69 13.10
CA SER A 289 -10.65 -6.37 13.12
C SER A 289 -10.52 -7.91 13.07
N ALA A 290 -11.64 -8.61 13.22
CA ALA A 290 -11.71 -10.05 13.04
C ALA A 290 -11.43 -10.51 11.59
N HIS A 291 -11.62 -9.61 10.61
CA HIS A 291 -11.43 -9.88 9.18
C HIS A 291 -10.43 -8.89 8.58
N PRO A 292 -9.13 -8.98 8.92
CA PRO A 292 -8.11 -8.10 8.37
C PRO A 292 -7.89 -8.39 6.88
N TYR A 293 -7.21 -7.47 6.19
CA TYR A 293 -6.67 -7.80 4.88
C TYR A 293 -5.63 -8.92 5.00
N ASP A 294 -5.65 -9.84 4.06
CA ASP A 294 -4.67 -10.92 3.99
C ASP A 294 -3.35 -10.44 3.38
N VAL A 295 -3.42 -9.52 2.43
CA VAL A 295 -2.25 -8.92 1.78
C VAL A 295 -2.27 -7.41 1.98
N ILE A 296 -1.18 -6.86 2.47
CA ILE A 296 -0.96 -5.41 2.48
C ILE A 296 0.13 -5.09 1.47
N LEU A 297 -0.25 -4.34 0.45
CA LEU A 297 0.68 -3.69 -0.47
C LEU A 297 0.94 -2.26 0.01
N GLY A 298 2.18 -1.88 0.20
CA GLY A 298 2.44 -0.54 0.67
C GLY A 298 3.87 -0.05 0.52
N ALA A 299 4.04 1.23 0.79
CA ALA A 299 5.34 1.88 0.87
C ALA A 299 5.94 1.70 2.28
N ARG A 300 7.05 2.37 2.52
CA ARG A 300 7.85 2.34 3.76
C ARG A 300 7.02 2.30 5.05
N SER A 301 5.98 3.11 5.17
CA SER A 301 5.19 3.22 6.39
C SER A 301 4.27 2.02 6.66
N ALA A 302 4.03 1.15 5.67
CA ALA A 302 3.20 -0.04 5.85
C ALA A 302 3.78 -1.05 6.85
N VAL A 303 5.07 -0.97 7.15
CA VAL A 303 5.74 -1.81 8.16
C VAL A 303 5.17 -1.60 9.58
N PHE A 304 4.52 -0.48 9.84
CA PHE A 304 3.92 -0.17 11.14
C PHE A 304 2.51 -0.71 11.32
N LEU A 305 1.86 -1.19 10.26
CA LEU A 305 0.50 -1.72 10.36
C LEU A 305 0.41 -2.94 11.30
N PRO A 306 -0.73 -3.14 11.98
CA PRO A 306 -0.92 -4.32 12.80
C PRO A 306 -1.13 -5.57 11.94
N PHE A 307 -0.32 -6.58 12.16
CA PHE A 307 -0.48 -7.92 11.58
C PHE A 307 -0.78 -8.92 12.69
N GLN A 308 -1.80 -9.74 12.51
CA GLN A 308 -2.18 -10.75 13.48
C GLN A 308 -1.42 -12.06 13.26
N ASN A 309 -1.23 -12.45 11.99
CA ASN A 309 -0.59 -13.71 11.60
C ASN A 309 0.31 -13.55 10.36
N LEU A 310 1.32 -12.67 10.45
CA LEU A 310 2.26 -12.42 9.35
C LEU A 310 3.10 -13.68 9.05
N GLY A 311 3.12 -14.11 7.79
CA GLY A 311 3.86 -15.29 7.35
C GLY A 311 4.85 -15.03 6.22
N LEU A 312 4.66 -13.93 5.48
CA LEU A 312 5.55 -13.57 4.38
C LEU A 312 5.72 -12.06 4.32
N VAL A 313 6.95 -11.62 4.14
CA VAL A 313 7.31 -10.24 3.83
C VAL A 313 8.05 -10.23 2.50
N ILE A 314 7.54 -9.49 1.54
CA ILE A 314 8.21 -9.26 0.25
C ILE A 314 8.67 -7.80 0.22
N ILE A 315 9.91 -7.56 -0.13
CA ILE A 315 10.49 -6.22 -0.31
C ILE A 315 11.06 -6.18 -1.71
N ASP A 316 10.33 -5.57 -2.62
CA ASP A 316 10.76 -5.43 -4.01
C ASP A 316 11.60 -4.15 -4.17
N GLU A 317 12.53 -4.18 -5.11
CA GLU A 317 13.54 -3.14 -5.30
C GLU A 317 14.23 -2.77 -3.95
N GLU A 318 14.70 -3.81 -3.22
CA GLU A 318 15.20 -3.71 -1.84
C GLU A 318 16.35 -2.71 -1.67
N HIS A 319 17.07 -2.42 -2.77
CA HIS A 319 18.20 -1.49 -2.82
C HIS A 319 17.78 -0.02 -2.77
N GLU A 320 16.47 0.27 -3.01
CA GLU A 320 15.99 1.65 -3.12
C GLU A 320 16.19 2.46 -1.84
N THR A 321 16.79 3.62 -2.00
CA THR A 321 17.11 4.53 -0.89
C THR A 321 15.88 5.13 -0.24
N SER A 322 14.73 5.15 -0.93
CA SER A 322 13.44 5.63 -0.42
C SER A 322 12.88 4.81 0.75
N PHE A 323 13.38 3.57 0.95
CA PHE A 323 13.08 2.79 2.15
C PHE A 323 13.71 3.37 3.42
N LYS A 324 14.69 4.26 3.30
CA LYS A 324 15.26 5.02 4.42
C LYS A 324 14.46 6.31 4.64
N GLN A 325 13.91 6.48 5.83
CA GLN A 325 13.33 7.76 6.24
C GLN A 325 14.44 8.74 6.55
N GLN A 326 14.49 9.87 5.83
CA GLN A 326 15.48 10.91 6.05
C GLN A 326 15.01 11.90 7.11
N ASP A 327 13.77 12.35 7.00
CA ASP A 327 13.13 13.31 7.89
C ASP A 327 11.61 13.07 7.88
N PRO A 328 10.91 13.25 9.01
CA PRO A 328 11.42 13.47 10.38
C PRO A 328 11.99 12.19 11.02
N ALA A 329 12.52 12.33 12.24
CA ALA A 329 12.84 11.16 13.07
C ALA A 329 11.56 10.32 13.35
N PRO A 330 11.71 8.99 13.55
CA PRO A 330 12.93 8.17 13.51
C PRO A 330 13.43 7.98 12.08
N ARG A 331 14.74 8.06 11.90
CA ARG A 331 15.36 7.84 10.58
C ARG A 331 15.59 6.35 10.32
N TYR A 332 14.51 5.58 10.39
CA TYR A 332 14.54 4.13 10.21
C TYR A 332 14.67 3.71 8.75
N HIS A 333 15.12 2.49 8.52
CA HIS A 333 15.14 1.84 7.22
C HIS A 333 14.06 0.75 7.20
N ALA A 334 13.07 0.87 6.31
CA ALA A 334 11.91 -0.03 6.31
C ALA A 334 12.28 -1.49 6.00
N ARG A 335 13.27 -1.74 5.11
CA ARG A 335 13.79 -3.10 4.87
C ARG A 335 14.26 -3.75 6.16
N SER A 336 15.10 -3.06 6.93
CA SER A 336 15.62 -3.59 8.20
C SER A 336 14.51 -3.77 9.24
N ALA A 337 13.61 -2.79 9.35
CA ALA A 337 12.47 -2.87 10.26
C ALA A 337 11.51 -4.04 9.89
N ALA A 338 11.30 -4.29 8.60
CA ALA A 338 10.45 -5.38 8.13
C ALA A 338 11.09 -6.76 8.39
N ILE A 339 12.42 -6.89 8.26
CA ILE A 339 13.15 -8.12 8.63
C ILE A 339 13.00 -8.40 10.12
N VAL A 340 13.14 -7.36 10.96
CA VAL A 340 12.95 -7.49 12.41
C VAL A 340 11.51 -7.81 12.76
N LEU A 341 10.54 -7.16 12.12
CA LEU A 341 9.11 -7.46 12.27
C LEU A 341 8.83 -8.93 11.96
N ALA A 342 9.31 -9.42 10.83
CA ALA A 342 9.15 -10.83 10.43
C ALA A 342 9.69 -11.78 11.50
N GLY A 343 10.84 -11.48 12.09
CA GLY A 343 11.43 -12.27 13.18
C GLY A 343 10.60 -12.33 14.47
N MET A 344 9.58 -11.50 14.60
CA MET A 344 8.63 -11.53 15.74
C MET A 344 7.46 -12.49 15.53
N TYR A 345 7.33 -13.08 14.33
CA TYR A 345 6.29 -14.04 13.98
C TYR A 345 6.90 -15.42 13.74
N PRO A 346 6.31 -16.47 14.30
CA PRO A 346 6.76 -17.83 14.02
C PRO A 346 6.71 -18.11 12.51
N ASP A 347 7.80 -18.67 11.99
CA ASP A 347 7.90 -19.14 10.59
C ASP A 347 7.70 -18.08 9.52
N CYS A 348 7.64 -16.80 9.87
CA CYS A 348 7.56 -15.72 8.88
C CYS A 348 8.87 -15.64 8.08
N LYS A 349 8.73 -15.58 6.76
CA LYS A 349 9.85 -15.51 5.82
C LYS A 349 9.90 -14.17 5.13
N VAL A 350 11.12 -13.76 4.75
CA VAL A 350 11.36 -12.51 4.05
C VAL A 350 11.98 -12.80 2.69
N LEU A 351 11.41 -12.24 1.64
CA LEU A 351 11.96 -12.23 0.30
C LEU A 351 12.40 -10.81 -0.05
N LEU A 352 13.66 -10.62 -0.34
CA LEU A 352 14.23 -9.39 -0.90
C LEU A 352 14.35 -9.57 -2.40
N GLY A 353 13.67 -8.74 -3.19
CA GLY A 353 13.71 -8.82 -4.64
C GLY A 353 14.36 -7.60 -5.27
N THR A 354 15.21 -7.80 -6.25
CA THR A 354 15.87 -6.70 -6.98
C THR A 354 16.61 -7.20 -8.22
N ALA A 355 16.86 -6.28 -9.16
CA ALA A 355 17.79 -6.50 -10.27
C ALA A 355 19.22 -6.06 -9.91
N THR A 356 19.37 -5.15 -8.96
CA THR A 356 20.61 -4.52 -8.54
C THR A 356 20.71 -4.56 -7.02
N PRO A 357 21.13 -5.69 -6.42
CA PRO A 357 21.16 -5.85 -4.97
C PRO A 357 21.97 -4.76 -4.28
N SER A 358 21.52 -4.32 -3.11
CA SER A 358 22.36 -3.51 -2.22
C SER A 358 23.58 -4.32 -1.78
N MET A 359 24.70 -3.65 -1.55
CA MET A 359 25.93 -4.30 -1.13
C MET A 359 25.73 -5.11 0.14
N GLU A 360 24.96 -4.59 1.09
CA GLU A 360 24.67 -5.25 2.36
C GLU A 360 23.86 -6.53 2.17
N SER A 361 22.83 -6.51 1.34
CA SER A 361 22.01 -7.69 1.07
C SER A 361 22.77 -8.75 0.30
N TYR A 362 23.55 -8.35 -0.69
CA TYR A 362 24.39 -9.24 -1.48
C TYR A 362 25.49 -9.89 -0.64
N TYR A 363 26.18 -9.09 0.18
CA TYR A 363 27.18 -9.59 1.12
C TYR A 363 26.61 -10.59 2.13
N ASN A 364 25.44 -10.27 2.74
CA ASN A 364 24.77 -11.20 3.64
C ASN A 364 24.36 -12.51 2.95
N ALA A 365 24.04 -12.46 1.65
CA ALA A 365 23.73 -13.65 0.87
C ALA A 365 24.99 -14.47 0.58
N GLN A 366 26.12 -13.83 0.25
CA GLN A 366 27.41 -14.50 0.04
C GLN A 366 27.94 -15.15 1.31
N GLU A 367 27.84 -14.47 2.45
CA GLU A 367 28.21 -15.00 3.77
C GLU A 367 27.25 -16.08 4.30
N GLY A 368 26.23 -16.43 3.52
CA GLY A 368 25.27 -17.46 3.89
C GLY A 368 24.30 -17.09 5.03
N LYS A 369 24.23 -15.82 5.42
CA LYS A 369 23.16 -15.35 6.33
C LYS A 369 21.81 -15.36 5.65
N TYR A 370 21.75 -14.90 4.38
CA TYR A 370 20.57 -14.95 3.54
C TYR A 370 20.70 -16.12 2.55
N GLY A 371 19.56 -16.63 2.10
CA GLY A 371 19.52 -17.48 0.91
C GLY A 371 19.73 -16.63 -0.34
N LEU A 372 20.37 -17.17 -1.37
CA LEU A 372 20.51 -16.52 -2.67
C LEU A 372 19.82 -17.34 -3.74
N VAL A 373 18.97 -16.68 -4.52
CA VAL A 373 18.35 -17.25 -5.71
C VAL A 373 18.54 -16.28 -6.87
N GLU A 374 19.03 -16.76 -8.00
CA GLU A 374 19.26 -15.95 -9.18
C GLU A 374 18.24 -16.29 -10.26
N LEU A 375 17.66 -15.25 -10.90
CA LEU A 375 16.77 -15.37 -12.05
C LEU A 375 17.38 -14.54 -13.20
N LYS A 376 18.25 -15.19 -13.97
CA LYS A 376 19.11 -14.53 -14.97
C LYS A 376 18.43 -14.35 -16.34
N THR A 377 17.33 -15.05 -16.59
CA THR A 377 16.63 -14.99 -17.87
C THR A 377 15.55 -13.92 -17.86
N ARG A 378 15.48 -13.13 -18.93
CA ARG A 378 14.36 -12.21 -19.16
C ARG A 378 13.15 -12.99 -19.69
N TYR A 379 11.98 -12.44 -19.44
CA TYR A 379 10.75 -12.96 -20.04
C TYR A 379 10.88 -12.92 -21.57
N LYS A 380 10.59 -14.04 -22.26
CA LYS A 380 10.75 -14.24 -23.71
C LYS A 380 12.19 -14.13 -24.24
N ASP A 381 13.20 -14.44 -23.41
CA ASP A 381 14.63 -14.47 -23.80
C ASP A 381 15.15 -13.18 -24.47
N ILE A 382 14.57 -12.03 -24.10
CA ILE A 382 15.01 -10.73 -24.61
C ILE A 382 16.46 -10.50 -24.18
N GLN A 383 17.35 -10.27 -25.14
CA GLN A 383 18.76 -10.01 -24.87
C GLN A 383 18.98 -8.71 -24.09
N LEU A 384 20.05 -8.67 -23.32
CA LEU A 384 20.49 -7.42 -22.67
C LEU A 384 20.98 -6.43 -23.72
N PRO A 385 20.78 -5.12 -23.53
CA PRO A 385 21.34 -4.12 -24.41
C PRO A 385 22.86 -4.17 -24.36
N GLU A 386 23.48 -3.85 -25.49
CA GLU A 386 24.92 -3.61 -25.55
C GLU A 386 25.25 -2.33 -24.77
N ILE A 387 26.30 -2.42 -23.92
CA ILE A 387 26.75 -1.27 -23.13
C ILE A 387 28.11 -0.84 -23.64
N GLN A 388 28.18 0.38 -24.18
CA GLN A 388 29.44 0.99 -24.59
C GLN A 388 29.88 2.06 -23.58
N VAL A 389 31.04 1.84 -22.97
CA VAL A 389 31.64 2.80 -22.03
C VAL A 389 32.57 3.73 -22.78
N VAL A 390 32.40 5.04 -22.61
CA VAL A 390 33.21 6.08 -23.28
C VAL A 390 33.91 6.93 -22.23
N ASP A 391 35.25 7.01 -22.32
CA ASP A 391 36.04 7.91 -21.48
C ASP A 391 35.97 9.36 -22.03
N VAL A 392 35.03 10.13 -21.41
CA VAL A 392 34.86 11.54 -21.78
C VAL A 392 36.03 12.44 -21.33
N LYS A 393 36.87 11.98 -20.40
CA LYS A 393 38.03 12.74 -19.88
C LYS A 393 39.12 12.84 -20.94
N ASP A 394 39.46 11.71 -21.56
CA ASP A 394 40.40 11.66 -22.70
C ASP A 394 39.87 12.43 -23.90
N LEU A 395 38.59 12.29 -24.24
CA LEU A 395 37.98 13.02 -25.35
C LEU A 395 37.95 14.54 -25.12
N ARG A 396 37.77 15.01 -23.91
CA ARG A 396 37.88 16.44 -23.55
C ARG A 396 39.30 16.94 -23.72
N HIS A 397 40.27 16.15 -23.26
CA HIS A 397 41.69 16.49 -23.43
C HIS A 397 42.07 16.64 -24.89
N ARG A 398 41.57 15.78 -25.76
CA ARG A 398 41.77 15.80 -27.21
C ARG A 398 40.86 16.79 -27.94
N LYS A 399 40.01 17.56 -27.24
CA LYS A 399 39.05 18.51 -27.79
C LYS A 399 38.06 17.91 -28.82
N MET A 400 37.74 16.64 -28.66
CA MET A 400 36.82 15.89 -29.54
C MET A 400 35.36 15.96 -29.14
N MET A 401 35.04 16.57 -28.02
CA MET A 401 33.65 16.68 -27.50
C MET A 401 32.89 17.81 -28.22
N THR A 402 31.63 17.56 -28.51
CA THR A 402 30.67 18.58 -28.95
C THR A 402 29.76 18.95 -27.78
N GLY A 403 30.14 20.00 -27.04
CA GLY A 403 29.46 20.32 -25.77
C GLY A 403 29.66 19.21 -24.75
N ALA A 404 28.55 18.65 -24.29
CA ALA A 404 28.52 17.52 -23.34
C ALA A 404 28.59 16.13 -24.01
N TYR A 405 28.54 16.07 -25.35
CA TYR A 405 28.34 14.82 -26.09
C TYR A 405 29.66 14.33 -26.71
N SER A 406 29.91 13.02 -26.56
CA SER A 406 31.05 12.35 -27.21
C SER A 406 30.75 12.07 -28.69
N PRO A 407 31.80 11.96 -29.55
CA PRO A 407 31.62 11.55 -30.93
C PRO A 407 30.89 10.23 -31.11
N GLN A 408 31.18 9.25 -30.24
CA GLN A 408 30.55 7.92 -30.25
C GLN A 408 29.06 8.03 -29.96
N LEU A 409 28.64 8.81 -28.93
CA LEU A 409 27.24 9.04 -28.65
C LEU A 409 26.50 9.71 -29.81
N LEU A 410 27.11 10.74 -30.41
CA LEU A 410 26.51 11.42 -31.56
C LEU A 410 26.41 10.52 -32.80
N ALA A 411 27.40 9.62 -33.00
CA ALA A 411 27.33 8.64 -34.07
C ALA A 411 26.19 7.64 -33.86
N ALA A 412 26.07 7.06 -32.65
CA ALA A 412 25.00 6.13 -32.31
C ALA A 412 23.59 6.77 -32.44
N ILE A 413 23.44 8.04 -32.00
CA ILE A 413 22.17 8.75 -32.17
C ILE A 413 21.83 8.93 -33.66
N ARG A 414 22.80 9.33 -34.49
CA ARG A 414 22.58 9.50 -35.93
C ARG A 414 22.21 8.19 -36.60
N GLU A 415 22.87 7.11 -36.24
CA GLU A 415 22.60 5.78 -36.73
C GLU A 415 21.16 5.34 -36.39
N ALA A 416 20.74 5.43 -35.11
CA ALA A 416 19.39 5.12 -34.68
C ALA A 416 18.34 5.94 -35.45
N LEU A 417 18.56 7.26 -35.58
CA LEU A 417 17.66 8.15 -36.32
C LEU A 417 17.61 7.81 -37.81
N SER A 418 18.73 7.39 -38.42
CA SER A 418 18.76 6.99 -39.83
C SER A 418 17.96 5.73 -40.14
N HIS A 419 17.81 4.85 -39.14
CA HIS A 419 16.95 3.64 -39.18
C HIS A 419 15.50 3.91 -38.80
N GLY A 420 15.12 5.17 -38.50
CA GLY A 420 13.79 5.53 -38.03
C GLY A 420 13.51 5.13 -36.57
N GLU A 421 14.56 4.85 -35.82
CA GLU A 421 14.49 4.48 -34.39
C GLU A 421 14.51 5.73 -33.49
N GLN A 422 14.24 5.54 -32.22
CA GLN A 422 14.21 6.60 -31.20
C GLN A 422 15.43 6.53 -30.28
N ALA A 423 15.93 7.68 -29.85
CA ALA A 423 17.01 7.79 -28.89
C ALA A 423 16.52 8.43 -27.59
N ILE A 424 16.86 7.85 -26.44
CA ILE A 424 16.59 8.40 -25.12
C ILE A 424 17.91 8.89 -24.53
N LEU A 425 17.99 10.19 -24.21
CA LEU A 425 19.12 10.78 -23.52
C LEU A 425 18.78 10.89 -22.03
N PHE A 426 19.54 10.20 -21.19
CA PHE A 426 19.39 10.26 -19.74
C PHE A 426 20.57 10.99 -19.11
N GLN A 427 20.29 12.09 -18.41
CA GLN A 427 21.27 12.82 -17.63
C GLN A 427 20.89 12.76 -16.15
N ASN A 428 21.68 12.08 -15.35
CA ASN A 428 21.41 11.91 -13.92
C ASN A 428 21.86 13.13 -13.11
N ARG A 429 21.35 14.33 -13.45
CA ARG A 429 21.60 15.57 -12.71
C ARG A 429 20.34 16.42 -12.64
N ARG A 430 20.06 16.98 -11.47
CA ARG A 430 19.02 17.99 -11.29
C ARG A 430 19.67 19.37 -11.32
N GLY A 431 19.15 20.28 -12.14
CA GLY A 431 19.65 21.65 -12.29
C GLY A 431 20.73 21.82 -13.35
N PHE A 432 21.03 23.08 -13.68
CA PHE A 432 21.92 23.45 -14.79
C PHE A 432 23.40 23.24 -14.48
N ALA A 433 23.86 23.60 -13.30
CA ALA A 433 25.25 23.42 -12.87
C ALA A 433 25.32 23.42 -11.32
N PRO A 434 25.17 22.25 -10.68
CA PRO A 434 25.18 22.18 -9.21
C PRO A 434 26.58 22.41 -8.60
N MET A 435 27.64 22.39 -9.40
CA MET A 435 29.01 22.60 -8.93
C MET A 435 29.91 23.17 -10.05
N VAL A 436 31.00 23.79 -9.63
CA VAL A 436 32.08 24.24 -10.53
C VAL A 436 33.09 23.12 -10.69
N GLU A 437 33.37 22.70 -11.90
CA GLU A 437 34.32 21.65 -12.24
C GLU A 437 35.40 22.16 -13.19
N GLY A 438 36.66 21.83 -12.95
CA GLY A 438 37.78 22.17 -13.84
C GLY A 438 37.62 21.48 -15.20
N LYS A 439 37.51 22.27 -16.28
CA LYS A 439 37.22 21.79 -17.65
C LYS A 439 38.14 20.68 -18.15
N VAL A 440 39.40 20.69 -17.70
CA VAL A 440 40.43 19.77 -18.19
C VAL A 440 40.73 18.65 -17.21
N CYS A 441 40.83 18.98 -15.94
CA CYS A 441 41.30 18.01 -14.90
C CYS A 441 40.13 17.40 -14.10
N GLY A 442 38.89 17.89 -14.27
CA GLY A 442 37.77 17.42 -13.49
C GLY A 442 37.83 17.79 -12.00
N TRP A 443 38.71 18.74 -11.62
CA TRP A 443 38.82 19.16 -10.23
C TRP A 443 37.56 19.89 -9.78
N VAL A 444 37.07 19.52 -8.58
CA VAL A 444 35.90 20.12 -7.93
C VAL A 444 36.38 20.78 -6.65
N PRO A 445 36.07 22.07 -6.41
CA PRO A 445 36.38 22.72 -5.14
C PRO A 445 35.64 22.04 -3.99
N LYS A 446 36.38 21.66 -2.95
CA LYS A 446 35.82 21.12 -1.71
C LYS A 446 35.87 22.18 -0.61
N CYS A 447 34.87 22.21 0.23
CA CYS A 447 34.87 23.05 1.43
C CYS A 447 36.04 22.64 2.34
N LYS A 448 36.79 23.62 2.86
CA LYS A 448 37.92 23.35 3.77
C LYS A 448 37.48 22.87 5.16
N ASN A 449 36.21 23.09 5.50
CA ASN A 449 35.64 22.84 6.84
C ASN A 449 34.63 21.68 6.87
N CYS A 450 34.22 21.13 5.71
CA CYS A 450 33.34 20.00 5.59
C CYS A 450 33.58 19.27 4.25
N ASP A 451 33.14 18.01 4.13
CA ASP A 451 33.29 17.21 2.91
C ASP A 451 32.30 17.61 1.78
N GLY A 452 31.60 18.71 1.91
CA GLY A 452 30.70 19.25 0.88
C GLY A 452 31.45 19.80 -0.31
N SER A 453 31.02 19.41 -1.54
CA SER A 453 31.47 19.97 -2.84
C SER A 453 30.53 21.07 -3.29
#